data_2083ba5feabb9b83cdfd3a6623283baf
#
_entry.id   2083ba5feabb9b83cdfd3a6623283baf
#
_cell.length_a   1.000
_cell.length_b   1.000
_cell.length_c   1.000
_cell.angle_alpha   90.00
_cell.angle_beta   90.00
_cell.angle_gamma   90.00
#
_symmetry.space_group_name_H-M   'P 1'
#
loop_
_entity.id
_entity.type
_entity.pdbx_description
1 polymer ?
#
loop_
_entity_poly.entity_id
_entity_poly.type
_entity_poly.pdbx_seq_one_letter_code
_entity_poly.pdbx_strand_id
1 'polypeptide(L)'
;MNISIINYIAVVTAVVSQLACHKSDRLVEDNVENARVQLSSLLALSEEGDTLRIPSTFKAGEVEFVPEDDWVSGFFAGTLWYMYELTADEMWADHARVHTEKLDSIQYLTWHHDVGFMVFDSFGNGLRIKNIPEYRDKILTTAHSLSTRFRTGAGVLQSWNVDRGWQAERGWKCPVIIDNMMNLEILFNATRMSGDSTFFKIAVSHADRTLENHFRPDASSYHVVDYDPETGEVLHRCTAQGYADESAWARGQAWALYGFATAYSYTGFERYLEQSEKVAAYIIGRLPEDGVPYWDFDAPDIPDTYRDASSAAIMASAFYHLYSITGTIQYRQTADKMLSSLSSPAYRAEPGTNGGFILMHSVGSLPHGSNIDVPLNYADYYFLEALIRRSKLK
;
A
#
# COMPACT_ATOMS: atom_id res chain seq x y z
N MET A 1 -9.97 -56.46 35.18
CA MET A 1 -8.99 -55.43 35.61
C MET A 1 -8.28 -54.88 34.37
N ASN A 2 -9.01 -54.21 33.42
CA ASN A 2 -8.43 -53.70 32.14
C ASN A 2 -9.21 -52.48 31.56
N ILE A 3 -9.91 -51.71 32.40
CA ILE A 3 -10.67 -50.53 31.91
C ILE A 3 -10.00 -49.19 32.29
N SER A 4 -9.03 -49.20 33.20
CA SER A 4 -8.42 -47.94 33.70
C SER A 4 -7.26 -47.38 32.88
N ILE A 5 -6.65 -48.19 31.97
CA ILE A 5 -5.46 -47.73 31.21
C ILE A 5 -5.84 -47.00 29.93
N ILE A 6 -6.99 -47.33 29.31
CA ILE A 6 -7.42 -46.74 28.06
C ILE A 6 -7.91 -45.29 28.27
N ASN A 7 -8.51 -44.98 29.41
CA ASN A 7 -8.96 -43.64 29.76
C ASN A 7 -7.83 -42.65 30.10
N TYR A 8 -6.68 -43.13 30.58
CA TYR A 8 -5.52 -42.29 30.87
C TYR A 8 -4.76 -41.86 29.59
N ILE A 9 -4.70 -42.72 28.60
CA ILE A 9 -4.04 -42.42 27.32
C ILE A 9 -4.88 -41.43 26.50
N ALA A 10 -6.21 -41.53 26.49
CA ALA A 10 -7.10 -40.60 25.81
C ALA A 10 -7.08 -39.19 26.43
N VAL A 11 -6.96 -39.06 27.76
CA VAL A 11 -6.87 -37.76 28.47
C VAL A 11 -5.51 -37.10 28.25
N VAL A 12 -4.41 -37.87 28.20
CA VAL A 12 -3.08 -37.33 27.93
C VAL A 12 -2.93 -36.88 26.48
N THR A 13 -3.56 -37.59 25.52
CA THR A 13 -3.53 -37.19 24.11
C THR A 13 -4.39 -35.95 23.84
N ALA A 14 -5.52 -35.78 24.54
CA ALA A 14 -6.36 -34.59 24.45
C ALA A 14 -5.73 -33.34 25.07
N VAL A 15 -4.94 -33.50 26.16
CA VAL A 15 -4.23 -32.39 26.79
C VAL A 15 -2.97 -32.00 26.02
N VAL A 16 -2.32 -32.93 25.31
CA VAL A 16 -1.17 -32.62 24.45
C VAL A 16 -1.63 -31.96 23.14
N SER A 17 -2.83 -32.24 22.65
CA SER A 17 -3.37 -31.56 21.45
C SER A 17 -3.91 -30.14 21.73
N GLN A 18 -4.17 -29.77 22.99
CA GLN A 18 -4.52 -28.40 23.39
C GLN A 18 -3.30 -27.55 23.78
N LEU A 19 -2.12 -28.15 23.90
CA LEU A 19 -0.83 -27.49 24.10
C LEU A 19 -0.03 -27.32 22.79
N ALA A 20 -0.66 -27.45 21.62
CA ALA A 20 -0.20 -26.80 20.41
C ALA A 20 -0.44 -25.28 20.59
N CYS A 21 0.20 -24.74 21.61
CA CYS A 21 0.35 -23.34 21.89
C CYS A 21 0.76 -22.67 20.57
N HIS A 22 -0.05 -21.75 20.07
CA HIS A 22 0.40 -20.81 19.05
C HIS A 22 1.78 -20.32 19.50
N LYS A 23 2.82 -20.73 18.78
CA LYS A 23 4.11 -20.07 18.91
C LYS A 23 3.84 -18.67 18.43
N SER A 24 3.63 -17.74 19.36
CA SER A 24 3.40 -16.36 19.04
C SER A 24 4.53 -15.91 18.13
N ASP A 25 4.21 -15.16 17.07
CA ASP A 25 5.23 -14.59 16.22
C ASP A 25 5.82 -13.37 16.93
N ARG A 26 6.93 -13.60 17.66
CA ARG A 26 7.58 -12.53 18.43
C ARG A 26 7.89 -11.30 17.61
N LEU A 27 8.23 -11.47 16.33
CA LEU A 27 8.47 -10.33 15.47
C LEU A 27 7.20 -9.47 15.32
N VAL A 28 6.03 -10.10 15.16
CA VAL A 28 4.77 -9.36 15.09
C VAL A 28 4.47 -8.68 16.42
N GLU A 29 4.58 -9.39 17.54
CA GLU A 29 4.29 -8.84 18.87
C GLU A 29 5.18 -7.65 19.21
N ASP A 30 6.50 -7.76 19.01
CA ASP A 30 7.47 -6.70 19.30
C ASP A 30 7.21 -5.44 18.43
N ASN A 31 6.78 -5.62 17.18
CA ASN A 31 6.46 -4.49 16.30
C ASN A 31 5.11 -3.86 16.64
N VAL A 32 4.11 -4.65 17.03
CA VAL A 32 2.82 -4.13 17.49
C VAL A 32 2.98 -3.29 18.76
N GLU A 33 3.84 -3.72 19.71
CA GLU A 33 4.10 -2.95 20.92
C GLU A 33 4.85 -1.63 20.61
N ASN A 34 5.86 -1.65 19.71
CA ASN A 34 6.51 -0.43 19.24
C ASN A 34 5.49 0.50 18.57
N ALA A 35 4.68 -0.02 17.64
CA ALA A 35 3.64 0.74 16.94
C ALA A 35 2.62 1.36 17.91
N ARG A 36 2.26 0.65 18.98
CA ARG A 36 1.36 1.17 20.02
C ARG A 36 1.91 2.45 20.65
N VAL A 37 3.20 2.46 21.03
CA VAL A 37 3.83 3.65 21.61
C VAL A 37 3.93 4.79 20.60
N GLN A 38 4.43 4.49 19.40
CA GLN A 38 4.59 5.47 18.35
C GLN A 38 3.26 6.13 17.96
N LEU A 39 2.28 5.32 17.59
CA LEU A 39 1.00 5.83 17.11
C LEU A 39 0.15 6.49 18.21
N SER A 40 0.31 6.11 19.50
CA SER A 40 -0.33 6.85 20.58
C SER A 40 0.20 8.29 20.68
N SER A 41 1.50 8.50 20.47
CA SER A 41 2.11 9.83 20.44
C SER A 41 1.66 10.63 19.22
N LEU A 42 1.65 10.00 18.04
CA LEU A 42 1.25 10.65 16.80
C LEU A 42 -0.25 11.00 16.81
N LEU A 43 -1.09 10.12 17.38
CA LEU A 43 -2.51 10.34 17.57
C LEU A 43 -2.77 11.57 18.48
N ALA A 44 -2.09 11.66 19.61
CA ALA A 44 -2.19 12.79 20.51
C ALA A 44 -1.84 14.12 19.78
N LEU A 45 -0.78 14.13 18.97
CA LEU A 45 -0.41 15.29 18.16
C LEU A 45 -1.46 15.60 17.07
N SER A 46 -2.04 14.57 16.46
CA SER A 46 -3.07 14.70 15.42
C SER A 46 -4.38 15.30 15.95
N GLU A 47 -4.70 15.06 17.21
CA GLU A 47 -5.93 15.51 17.89
C GLU A 47 -5.73 16.73 18.79
N GLU A 48 -4.51 17.27 18.84
CA GLU A 48 -4.23 18.46 19.62
C GLU A 48 -4.91 19.72 19.04
N GLY A 49 -5.70 20.43 19.85
CA GLY A 49 -6.44 21.64 19.46
C GLY A 49 -7.88 21.35 19.03
N ASP A 50 -8.47 22.29 18.29
CA ASP A 50 -9.90 22.26 17.94
C ASP A 50 -10.21 21.50 16.64
N THR A 51 -9.18 21.08 15.88
CA THR A 51 -9.34 20.41 14.59
C THR A 51 -8.43 19.21 14.48
N LEU A 52 -8.98 18.10 13.95
CA LEU A 52 -8.20 16.94 13.58
C LEU A 52 -7.20 17.28 12.48
N ARG A 53 -5.96 16.82 12.62
CA ARG A 53 -4.88 16.99 11.65
C ARG A 53 -4.46 15.63 11.09
N ILE A 54 -4.03 15.57 9.84
CA ILE A 54 -3.64 14.35 9.14
C ILE A 54 -2.11 14.32 9.06
N PRO A 55 -1.41 13.50 9.87
CA PRO A 55 0.04 13.46 9.86
C PRO A 55 0.56 12.79 8.59
N SER A 56 1.58 13.37 7.99
CA SER A 56 2.18 12.92 6.74
C SER A 56 3.62 12.45 6.92
N THR A 57 4.44 13.26 7.58
CA THR A 57 5.87 13.02 7.78
C THR A 57 6.39 13.74 9.03
N PHE A 58 7.62 13.45 9.43
CA PHE A 58 8.34 14.16 10.48
C PHE A 58 9.65 14.69 9.90
N LYS A 59 9.83 16.01 9.96
CA LYS A 59 10.96 16.68 9.35
C LYS A 59 11.41 17.88 10.19
N ALA A 60 12.71 18.07 10.29
CA ALA A 60 13.31 19.18 11.08
C ALA A 60 12.80 19.27 12.53
N GLY A 61 12.40 18.13 13.14
CA GLY A 61 11.92 18.08 14.53
C GLY A 61 10.43 18.30 14.69
N GLU A 62 9.68 18.45 13.61
CA GLU A 62 8.24 18.74 13.63
C GLU A 62 7.45 17.73 12.75
N VAL A 63 6.23 17.39 13.19
CA VAL A 63 5.28 16.60 12.39
C VAL A 63 4.63 17.55 11.38
N GLU A 64 4.74 17.21 10.10
CA GLU A 64 4.03 17.89 9.03
C GLU A 64 2.65 17.24 8.82
N PHE A 65 1.64 18.08 8.64
CA PHE A 65 0.26 17.66 8.40
C PHE A 65 -0.19 18.08 7.01
N VAL A 66 -1.08 17.28 6.41
CA VAL A 66 -1.62 17.54 5.08
C VAL A 66 -3.12 17.83 5.12
N PRO A 67 -3.66 18.50 4.08
CA PRO A 67 -5.10 18.66 3.92
C PRO A 67 -5.77 17.33 3.55
N GLU A 68 -7.10 17.31 3.64
CA GLU A 68 -7.91 16.11 3.37
C GLU A 68 -7.78 15.62 1.93
N ASP A 69 -7.56 16.52 0.98
CA ASP A 69 -7.41 16.23 -0.45
C ASP A 69 -5.97 15.89 -0.90
N ASP A 70 -5.05 15.75 0.05
CA ASP A 70 -3.73 15.17 -0.25
C ASP A 70 -3.83 13.64 -0.42
N TRP A 71 -3.07 13.09 -1.38
CA TRP A 71 -3.12 11.68 -1.72
C TRP A 71 -2.78 10.72 -0.57
N VAL A 72 -2.02 11.20 0.42
CA VAL A 72 -1.65 10.40 1.61
C VAL A 72 -2.67 10.46 2.74
N SER A 73 -3.76 11.19 2.58
CA SER A 73 -4.70 11.49 3.67
C SER A 73 -5.39 10.26 4.27
N GLY A 74 -5.60 9.21 3.48
CA GLY A 74 -6.29 7.99 3.91
C GLY A 74 -5.44 7.05 4.78
N PHE A 75 -4.11 7.11 4.65
CA PHE A 75 -3.23 6.12 5.28
C PHE A 75 -3.21 6.18 6.80
N PHE A 76 -3.27 7.37 7.41
CA PHE A 76 -3.26 7.45 8.87
C PHE A 76 -4.51 6.80 9.48
N ALA A 77 -5.69 7.10 8.95
CA ALA A 77 -6.92 6.42 9.36
C ALA A 77 -6.84 4.90 9.15
N GLY A 78 -6.30 4.47 8.01
CA GLY A 78 -6.05 3.06 7.70
C GLY A 78 -5.09 2.39 8.68
N THR A 79 -4.02 3.09 9.08
CA THR A 79 -3.05 2.62 10.08
C THR A 79 -3.72 2.37 11.45
N LEU A 80 -4.63 3.25 11.86
CA LEU A 80 -5.40 3.07 13.10
C LEU A 80 -6.36 1.87 13.01
N TRP A 81 -6.99 1.63 11.84
CA TRP A 81 -7.78 0.42 11.60
C TRP A 81 -6.94 -0.85 11.71
N TYR A 82 -5.71 -0.85 11.19
CA TYR A 82 -4.80 -1.98 11.31
C TYR A 82 -4.33 -2.21 12.74
N MET A 83 -4.13 -1.15 13.53
CA MET A 83 -3.86 -1.31 14.96
C MET A 83 -5.02 -1.99 15.68
N TYR A 84 -6.25 -1.63 15.36
CA TYR A 84 -7.40 -2.37 15.89
C TYR A 84 -7.39 -3.85 15.48
N GLU A 85 -7.12 -4.15 14.20
CA GLU A 85 -7.08 -5.53 13.70
C GLU A 85 -5.98 -6.37 14.38
N LEU A 86 -4.84 -5.75 14.71
CA LEU A 86 -3.71 -6.40 15.38
C LEU A 86 -3.89 -6.57 16.89
N THR A 87 -4.64 -5.68 17.55
CA THR A 87 -4.71 -5.60 19.00
C THR A 87 -6.08 -5.95 19.59
N ALA A 88 -7.13 -5.84 18.79
CA ALA A 88 -8.53 -5.88 19.22
C ALA A 88 -8.89 -4.83 20.30
N ASP A 89 -8.10 -3.77 20.43
CA ASP A 89 -8.34 -2.67 21.36
C ASP A 89 -9.26 -1.64 20.71
N GLU A 90 -10.49 -1.52 21.24
CA GLU A 90 -11.55 -0.65 20.70
C GLU A 90 -11.13 0.84 20.62
N MET A 91 -10.21 1.29 21.46
CA MET A 91 -9.67 2.65 21.38
C MET A 91 -9.17 2.97 19.96
N TRP A 92 -8.44 2.05 19.33
CA TRP A 92 -7.96 2.24 17.96
C TRP A 92 -9.09 2.33 16.93
N ALA A 93 -10.15 1.54 17.10
CA ALA A 93 -11.30 1.59 16.21
C ALA A 93 -12.08 2.90 16.33
N ASP A 94 -12.23 3.42 17.56
CA ASP A 94 -12.91 4.70 17.81
C ASP A 94 -12.16 5.86 17.14
N HIS A 95 -10.85 5.96 17.32
CA HIS A 95 -10.02 6.97 16.67
C HIS A 95 -9.94 6.78 15.15
N ALA A 96 -9.80 5.53 14.68
CA ALA A 96 -9.82 5.23 13.25
C ALA A 96 -11.11 5.71 12.58
N ARG A 97 -12.25 5.54 13.25
CA ARG A 97 -13.54 6.01 12.76
C ARG A 97 -13.56 7.54 12.62
N VAL A 98 -13.15 8.26 13.65
CA VAL A 98 -13.13 9.74 13.65
C VAL A 98 -12.24 10.27 12.52
N HIS A 99 -11.03 9.71 12.37
CA HIS A 99 -10.10 10.09 11.29
C HIS A 99 -10.60 9.70 9.90
N THR A 100 -11.31 8.57 9.76
CA THR A 100 -11.96 8.16 8.51
C THR A 100 -13.07 9.14 8.12
N GLU A 101 -13.96 9.48 9.06
CA GLU A 101 -15.11 10.35 8.81
C GLU A 101 -14.70 11.80 8.48
N LYS A 102 -13.51 12.23 8.90
CA LYS A 102 -12.91 13.49 8.46
C LYS A 102 -12.74 13.57 6.93
N LEU A 103 -12.53 12.45 6.26
CA LEU A 103 -12.33 12.37 4.81
C LEU A 103 -13.64 12.26 4.01
N ASP A 104 -14.79 12.54 4.63
CA ASP A 104 -16.12 12.34 4.01
C ASP A 104 -16.29 13.08 2.67
N SER A 105 -15.73 14.28 2.55
CA SER A 105 -15.81 15.09 1.32
C SER A 105 -15.06 14.50 0.12
N ILE A 106 -14.06 13.63 0.37
CA ILE A 106 -13.18 13.07 -0.65
C ILE A 106 -13.92 12.16 -1.62
N GLN A 107 -15.03 11.57 -1.22
CA GLN A 107 -15.87 10.76 -2.10
C GLN A 107 -16.33 11.49 -3.38
N TYR A 108 -16.33 12.83 -3.38
CA TYR A 108 -16.74 13.65 -4.52
C TYR A 108 -15.56 14.20 -5.34
N LEU A 109 -14.32 13.89 -4.96
CA LEU A 109 -13.14 14.42 -5.61
C LEU A 109 -12.90 13.75 -6.97
N THR A 110 -12.74 14.58 -8.03
CA THR A 110 -12.62 14.10 -9.41
C THR A 110 -11.35 14.58 -10.14
N TRP A 111 -10.50 15.38 -9.50
CA TRP A 111 -9.40 16.04 -10.17
C TRP A 111 -8.05 15.30 -10.11
N HIS A 112 -7.94 14.21 -9.31
CA HIS A 112 -6.83 13.25 -9.39
C HIS A 112 -7.30 11.82 -9.09
N HIS A 113 -6.42 10.82 -9.31
CA HIS A 113 -6.79 9.41 -9.24
C HIS A 113 -6.70 8.78 -7.85
N ASP A 114 -5.97 9.41 -6.93
CA ASP A 114 -5.60 8.81 -5.63
C ASP A 114 -6.77 8.70 -4.63
N VAL A 115 -7.98 9.00 -5.08
CA VAL A 115 -9.19 8.78 -4.27
C VAL A 115 -9.37 7.32 -3.85
N GLY A 116 -8.75 6.37 -4.59
CA GLY A 116 -8.66 4.98 -4.17
C GLY A 116 -7.85 4.83 -2.89
N PHE A 117 -6.63 5.36 -2.84
CA PHE A 117 -5.80 5.38 -1.63
C PHE A 117 -6.49 6.10 -0.47
N MET A 118 -7.05 7.28 -0.72
CA MET A 118 -7.67 8.08 0.34
C MET A 118 -8.87 7.39 0.98
N VAL A 119 -9.77 6.85 0.16
CA VAL A 119 -11.07 6.34 0.61
C VAL A 119 -11.02 4.84 0.87
N PHE A 120 -10.31 4.05 0.03
CA PHE A 120 -10.33 2.61 0.24
C PHE A 120 -9.46 2.19 1.42
N ASP A 121 -8.31 2.85 1.65
CA ASP A 121 -7.46 2.57 2.80
C ASP A 121 -8.07 3.03 4.14
N SER A 122 -9.01 4.00 4.11
CA SER A 122 -9.75 4.48 5.28
C SER A 122 -11.13 3.82 5.43
N PHE A 123 -12.12 4.24 4.64
CA PHE A 123 -13.49 3.69 4.67
C PHE A 123 -13.55 2.21 4.31
N GLY A 124 -12.72 1.77 3.34
CA GLY A 124 -12.65 0.36 2.95
C GLY A 124 -12.21 -0.54 4.09
N ASN A 125 -11.17 -0.14 4.83
CA ASN A 125 -10.73 -0.87 6.03
C ASN A 125 -11.79 -0.85 7.13
N GLY A 126 -12.44 0.29 7.40
CA GLY A 126 -13.53 0.38 8.36
C GLY A 126 -14.71 -0.54 8.01
N LEU A 127 -15.09 -0.60 6.73
CA LEU A 127 -16.12 -1.52 6.26
C LEU A 127 -15.70 -2.99 6.42
N ARG A 128 -14.46 -3.33 6.05
CA ARG A 128 -13.94 -4.70 6.14
C ARG A 128 -13.80 -5.20 7.57
N ILE A 129 -13.32 -4.35 8.47
CA ILE A 129 -12.91 -4.73 9.84
C ILE A 129 -14.09 -4.66 10.82
N LYS A 130 -14.86 -3.58 10.78
CA LYS A 130 -15.98 -3.33 11.71
C LYS A 130 -17.36 -3.46 11.06
N ASN A 131 -17.42 -3.74 9.75
CA ASN A 131 -18.67 -3.85 8.99
C ASN A 131 -19.58 -2.63 9.19
N ILE A 132 -19.05 -1.42 8.99
CA ILE A 132 -19.79 -0.14 9.10
C ILE A 132 -20.57 0.06 7.79
N PRO A 133 -21.90 -0.16 7.77
CA PRO A 133 -22.66 -0.22 6.51
C PRO A 133 -22.69 1.10 5.75
N GLU A 134 -22.62 2.23 6.45
CA GLU A 134 -22.64 3.58 5.89
C GLU A 134 -21.43 3.87 5.00
N TYR A 135 -20.32 3.17 5.22
CA TYR A 135 -19.09 3.30 4.42
C TYR A 135 -19.24 2.72 3.01
N ARG A 136 -20.20 1.82 2.81
CA ARG A 136 -20.50 1.26 1.49
C ARG A 136 -20.87 2.34 0.47
N ASP A 137 -21.75 3.27 0.84
CA ASP A 137 -22.19 4.34 -0.07
C ASP A 137 -21.05 5.31 -0.38
N LYS A 138 -20.16 5.55 0.59
CA LYS A 138 -18.96 6.38 0.38
C LYS A 138 -18.03 5.76 -0.66
N ILE A 139 -17.76 4.45 -0.56
CA ILE A 139 -16.95 3.70 -1.51
C ILE A 139 -17.58 3.72 -2.91
N LEU A 140 -18.89 3.52 -3.02
CA LEU A 140 -19.59 3.55 -4.30
C LEU A 140 -19.55 4.95 -4.94
N THR A 141 -19.78 6.00 -4.16
CA THR A 141 -19.67 7.38 -4.64
C THR A 141 -18.26 7.69 -5.13
N THR A 142 -17.23 7.26 -4.37
CA THR A 142 -15.83 7.43 -4.77
C THR A 142 -15.52 6.67 -6.06
N ALA A 143 -16.03 5.45 -6.22
CA ALA A 143 -15.84 4.69 -7.45
C ALA A 143 -16.46 5.41 -8.68
N HIS A 144 -17.61 6.06 -8.51
CA HIS A 144 -18.18 6.94 -9.55
C HIS A 144 -17.28 8.16 -9.82
N SER A 145 -16.77 8.82 -8.78
CA SER A 145 -15.87 9.97 -8.91
C SER A 145 -14.59 9.58 -9.66
N LEU A 146 -13.95 8.46 -9.30
CA LEU A 146 -12.78 7.93 -9.99
C LEU A 146 -13.10 7.58 -11.46
N SER A 147 -14.27 6.99 -11.72
CA SER A 147 -14.68 6.61 -13.08
C SER A 147 -14.82 7.79 -14.02
N THR A 148 -15.03 9.03 -13.53
CA THR A 148 -15.06 10.25 -14.36
C THR A 148 -13.72 10.54 -15.01
N ARG A 149 -12.63 9.96 -14.51
CA ARG A 149 -11.27 10.10 -15.05
C ARG A 149 -10.97 9.11 -16.17
N PHE A 150 -11.89 8.19 -16.48
CA PHE A 150 -11.70 7.21 -17.54
C PHE A 150 -11.78 7.88 -18.92
N ARG A 151 -10.73 7.71 -19.70
CA ARG A 151 -10.62 8.19 -21.08
C ARG A 151 -10.88 7.04 -22.03
N THR A 152 -12.08 7.01 -22.58
CA THR A 152 -12.58 5.86 -23.37
C THR A 152 -11.70 5.58 -24.59
N GLY A 153 -11.20 6.62 -25.28
CA GLY A 153 -10.32 6.44 -26.44
C GLY A 153 -8.98 5.80 -26.08
N ALA A 154 -8.42 6.15 -24.90
CA ALA A 154 -7.18 5.57 -24.41
C ALA A 154 -7.38 4.27 -23.62
N GLY A 155 -8.59 4.03 -23.09
CA GLY A 155 -8.89 2.87 -22.24
C GLY A 155 -8.26 2.92 -20.86
N VAL A 156 -7.95 4.11 -20.34
CA VAL A 156 -7.22 4.32 -19.08
C VAL A 156 -7.90 5.34 -18.17
N LEU A 157 -7.62 5.25 -16.88
CA LEU A 157 -7.90 6.30 -15.88
C LEU A 157 -6.73 7.29 -15.91
N GLN A 158 -7.00 8.54 -16.26
CA GLN A 158 -6.00 9.61 -16.22
C GLN A 158 -5.58 9.91 -14.78
N SER A 159 -4.26 9.91 -14.50
CA SER A 159 -3.75 10.11 -13.15
C SER A 159 -3.82 11.56 -12.70
N TRP A 160 -3.25 12.47 -13.43
CA TRP A 160 -3.17 13.89 -13.07
C TRP A 160 -3.86 14.78 -14.09
N ASN A 161 -4.34 15.93 -13.63
CA ASN A 161 -4.73 17.00 -14.52
C ASN A 161 -3.49 17.63 -15.17
N VAL A 162 -3.64 18.13 -16.40
CA VAL A 162 -2.55 18.67 -17.20
C VAL A 162 -2.69 20.17 -17.48
N ASP A 163 -3.67 20.81 -16.85
CA ASP A 163 -4.04 22.22 -17.05
C ASP A 163 -3.46 23.16 -16.00
N ARG A 164 -2.75 22.64 -14.99
CA ARG A 164 -2.20 23.42 -13.87
C ARG A 164 -0.99 22.73 -13.24
N GLY A 165 -0.29 23.50 -12.39
CA GLY A 165 0.88 23.04 -11.64
C GLY A 165 2.02 22.58 -12.54
N TRP A 166 2.97 21.85 -11.97
CA TRP A 166 4.14 21.33 -12.66
C TRP A 166 3.77 20.34 -13.79
N GLN A 167 2.60 19.70 -13.72
CA GLN A 167 2.12 18.78 -14.74
C GLN A 167 1.84 19.50 -16.06
N ALA A 168 1.36 20.75 -16.01
CA ALA A 168 1.11 21.57 -17.20
C ALA A 168 2.40 21.89 -17.99
N GLU A 169 3.55 21.95 -17.29
CA GLU A 169 4.84 22.24 -17.90
C GLU A 169 5.43 21.02 -18.66
N ARG A 170 4.89 19.81 -18.43
CA ARG A 170 5.37 18.57 -19.05
C ARG A 170 4.86 18.35 -20.46
N GLY A 171 3.82 19.09 -20.91
CA GLY A 171 3.22 18.91 -22.22
C GLY A 171 2.43 17.62 -22.41
N TRP A 172 2.10 16.92 -21.33
CA TRP A 172 1.30 15.70 -21.34
C TRP A 172 -0.14 15.97 -21.77
N LYS A 173 -0.79 14.94 -22.33
CA LYS A 173 -2.22 14.98 -22.67
C LYS A 173 -3.06 14.13 -21.72
N CYS A 174 -2.64 12.90 -21.45
CA CYS A 174 -3.32 11.96 -20.58
C CYS A 174 -2.29 11.09 -19.85
N PRO A 175 -1.58 11.66 -18.85
CA PRO A 175 -0.56 10.93 -18.10
C PRO A 175 -1.22 9.88 -17.20
N VAL A 176 -0.63 8.69 -17.21
CA VAL A 176 -0.97 7.56 -16.34
C VAL A 176 0.30 7.14 -15.62
N ILE A 177 0.26 7.09 -14.29
CA ILE A 177 1.36 6.58 -13.49
C ILE A 177 1.07 5.16 -13.03
N ILE A 178 2.14 4.39 -12.80
CA ILE A 178 2.03 2.97 -12.39
C ILE A 178 1.26 2.81 -11.07
N ASP A 179 1.30 3.82 -10.19
CA ASP A 179 0.60 3.91 -8.90
C ASP A 179 -0.92 3.74 -9.06
N ASN A 180 -1.47 4.10 -10.23
CA ASN A 180 -2.90 4.01 -10.49
C ASN A 180 -3.43 2.56 -10.42
N MET A 181 -2.56 1.56 -10.55
CA MET A 181 -2.92 0.17 -10.33
C MET A 181 -3.47 -0.09 -8.92
N MET A 182 -3.03 0.68 -7.92
CA MET A 182 -3.51 0.59 -6.54
C MET A 182 -4.94 1.12 -6.38
N ASN A 183 -5.32 2.11 -7.19
CA ASN A 183 -6.65 2.72 -7.15
C ASN A 183 -7.73 1.86 -7.84
N LEU A 184 -7.37 0.75 -8.48
CA LEU A 184 -8.34 -0.15 -9.12
C LEU A 184 -9.13 -0.99 -8.12
N GLU A 185 -8.59 -1.23 -6.93
CA GLU A 185 -9.23 -2.07 -5.93
C GLU A 185 -10.61 -1.54 -5.51
N ILE A 186 -10.76 -0.21 -5.39
CA ILE A 186 -12.06 0.40 -5.10
C ILE A 186 -13.09 0.12 -6.19
N LEU A 187 -12.69 0.08 -7.48
CA LEU A 187 -13.59 -0.23 -8.60
C LEU A 187 -14.01 -1.70 -8.59
N PHE A 188 -13.09 -2.62 -8.32
CA PHE A 188 -13.43 -4.03 -8.18
C PHE A 188 -14.41 -4.26 -7.02
N ASN A 189 -14.18 -3.61 -5.87
CA ASN A 189 -15.09 -3.68 -4.73
C ASN A 189 -16.43 -3.03 -5.02
N ALA A 190 -16.48 -1.91 -5.72
CA ALA A 190 -17.73 -1.26 -6.13
C ALA A 190 -18.57 -2.21 -7.00
N THR A 191 -17.96 -2.95 -7.94
CA THR A 191 -18.66 -3.99 -8.70
C THR A 191 -19.22 -5.08 -7.79
N ARG A 192 -18.42 -5.61 -6.84
CA ARG A 192 -18.90 -6.65 -5.90
C ARG A 192 -20.05 -6.17 -5.04
N MET A 193 -20.02 -4.91 -4.63
CA MET A 193 -21.05 -4.32 -3.79
C MET A 193 -22.35 -4.00 -4.54
N SER A 194 -22.24 -3.40 -5.74
CA SER A 194 -23.40 -2.88 -6.48
C SER A 194 -23.95 -3.85 -7.53
N GLY A 195 -23.12 -4.77 -8.03
CA GLY A 195 -23.42 -5.57 -9.22
C GLY A 195 -23.21 -4.82 -10.55
N ASP A 196 -22.83 -3.53 -10.51
CA ASP A 196 -22.53 -2.76 -11.71
C ASP A 196 -21.19 -3.15 -12.30
N SER A 197 -21.23 -3.81 -13.45
CA SER A 197 -20.03 -4.25 -14.18
C SER A 197 -19.24 -3.12 -14.85
N THR A 198 -19.74 -1.90 -14.85
CA THR A 198 -19.06 -0.74 -15.44
C THR A 198 -17.72 -0.50 -14.75
N PHE A 199 -17.70 -0.55 -13.42
CA PHE A 199 -16.47 -0.38 -12.63
C PHE A 199 -15.43 -1.47 -12.95
N PHE A 200 -15.87 -2.74 -13.03
CA PHE A 200 -15.01 -3.85 -13.41
C PHE A 200 -14.39 -3.65 -14.80
N LYS A 201 -15.20 -3.23 -15.79
CA LYS A 201 -14.72 -2.99 -17.15
C LYS A 201 -13.70 -1.87 -17.22
N ILE A 202 -13.89 -0.78 -16.45
CA ILE A 202 -12.93 0.32 -16.34
C ILE A 202 -11.61 -0.18 -15.75
N ALA A 203 -11.69 -0.90 -14.61
CA ALA A 203 -10.51 -1.41 -13.93
C ALA A 203 -9.71 -2.39 -14.82
N VAL A 204 -10.39 -3.34 -15.48
CA VAL A 204 -9.75 -4.30 -16.39
C VAL A 204 -9.14 -3.59 -17.60
N SER A 205 -9.86 -2.64 -18.21
CA SER A 205 -9.33 -1.85 -19.34
C SER A 205 -8.05 -1.12 -18.95
N HIS A 206 -8.05 -0.45 -17.81
CA HIS A 206 -6.88 0.24 -17.29
C HIS A 206 -5.71 -0.72 -17.01
N ALA A 207 -5.96 -1.83 -16.33
CA ALA A 207 -4.93 -2.83 -16.02
C ALA A 207 -4.32 -3.44 -17.29
N ASP A 208 -5.13 -3.74 -18.31
CA ASP A 208 -4.66 -4.26 -19.60
C ASP A 208 -3.78 -3.25 -20.33
N ARG A 209 -4.18 -1.97 -20.35
CA ARG A 209 -3.38 -0.90 -20.97
C ARG A 209 -2.07 -0.64 -20.21
N THR A 210 -2.09 -0.78 -18.89
CA THR A 210 -0.89 -0.70 -18.04
C THR A 210 0.03 -1.88 -18.32
N LEU A 211 -0.51 -3.09 -18.40
CA LEU A 211 0.24 -4.31 -18.75
C LEU A 211 0.95 -4.15 -20.12
N GLU A 212 0.25 -3.62 -21.10
CA GLU A 212 0.76 -3.45 -22.46
C GLU A 212 1.88 -2.39 -22.55
N ASN A 213 1.79 -1.29 -21.81
CA ASN A 213 2.56 -0.09 -22.11
C ASN A 213 3.55 0.36 -21.03
N HIS A 214 3.38 -0.06 -19.75
CA HIS A 214 4.22 0.42 -18.65
C HIS A 214 5.47 -0.42 -18.39
N PHE A 215 5.65 -1.54 -19.09
CA PHE A 215 6.75 -2.44 -18.79
C PHE A 215 7.78 -2.53 -19.91
N ARG A 216 9.04 -2.58 -19.53
CA ARG A 216 10.17 -2.95 -20.39
C ARG A 216 10.26 -4.48 -20.48
N PRO A 217 11.04 -5.02 -21.42
CA PRO A 217 11.19 -6.48 -21.58
C PRO A 217 11.69 -7.23 -20.34
N ASP A 218 12.39 -6.54 -19.44
CA ASP A 218 12.89 -7.08 -18.16
C ASP A 218 11.89 -6.99 -17.01
N ALA A 219 10.67 -6.50 -17.29
CA ALA A 219 9.59 -6.23 -16.34
C ALA A 219 9.84 -5.05 -15.40
N SER A 220 10.84 -4.22 -15.64
CA SER A 220 10.92 -2.91 -15.00
C SER A 220 9.82 -1.99 -15.56
N SER A 221 9.22 -1.17 -14.69
CA SER A 221 8.14 -0.27 -15.08
C SER A 221 8.65 1.15 -15.40
N TYR A 222 8.06 1.77 -16.41
CA TYR A 222 8.04 3.22 -16.51
C TYR A 222 7.16 3.80 -15.40
N HIS A 223 7.55 4.95 -14.85
CA HIS A 223 6.69 5.62 -13.88
C HIS A 223 5.46 6.21 -14.57
N VAL A 224 5.65 6.94 -15.66
CA VAL A 224 4.60 7.66 -16.41
C VAL A 224 4.53 7.18 -17.85
N VAL A 225 3.32 6.87 -18.30
CA VAL A 225 3.01 6.72 -19.73
C VAL A 225 1.95 7.76 -20.10
N ASP A 226 2.28 8.63 -21.06
CA ASP A 226 1.35 9.64 -21.58
C ASP A 226 0.65 9.12 -22.84
N TYR A 227 -0.66 9.23 -22.87
CA TYR A 227 -1.49 8.77 -23.97
C TYR A 227 -2.16 9.94 -24.71
N ASP A 228 -2.43 9.77 -25.98
CA ASP A 228 -3.47 10.55 -26.63
C ASP A 228 -4.85 10.07 -26.12
N PRO A 229 -5.67 10.93 -25.50
CA PRO A 229 -6.93 10.50 -24.87
C PRO A 229 -7.99 10.01 -25.86
N GLU A 230 -7.89 10.39 -27.15
CA GLU A 230 -8.86 10.05 -28.20
C GLU A 230 -8.48 8.76 -28.94
N THR A 231 -7.18 8.58 -29.24
CA THR A 231 -6.71 7.46 -30.07
C THR A 231 -6.12 6.31 -29.25
N GLY A 232 -5.69 6.59 -28.00
CA GLY A 232 -4.99 5.64 -27.14
C GLY A 232 -3.53 5.39 -27.56
N GLU A 233 -2.99 6.18 -28.48
CA GLU A 233 -1.57 6.13 -28.85
C GLU A 233 -0.70 6.54 -27.66
N VAL A 234 0.40 5.81 -27.45
CA VAL A 234 1.42 6.19 -26.46
C VAL A 234 2.28 7.32 -27.04
N LEU A 235 2.24 8.47 -26.40
CA LEU A 235 2.99 9.66 -26.81
C LEU A 235 4.38 9.69 -26.17
N HIS A 236 4.46 9.41 -24.88
CA HIS A 236 5.70 9.45 -24.11
C HIS A 236 5.73 8.34 -23.05
N ARG A 237 6.95 7.88 -22.73
CA ARG A 237 7.26 7.11 -21.52
C ARG A 237 8.36 7.85 -20.78
N CYS A 238 8.13 8.16 -19.51
CA CYS A 238 9.05 8.98 -18.74
C CYS A 238 8.91 8.74 -17.23
N THR A 239 9.64 9.53 -16.46
CA THR A 239 9.51 9.56 -15.00
C THR A 239 9.16 10.96 -14.48
N ALA A 240 8.55 10.99 -13.30
CA ALA A 240 8.39 12.20 -12.49
C ALA A 240 9.10 12.05 -11.13
N GLN A 241 9.14 10.85 -10.56
CA GLN A 241 9.68 10.57 -9.23
C GLN A 241 10.91 9.65 -9.25
N GLY A 242 11.19 8.94 -10.35
CA GLY A 242 12.37 8.11 -10.53
C GLY A 242 13.61 8.94 -10.95
N TYR A 243 14.75 8.26 -11.02
CA TYR A 243 16.05 8.86 -11.35
C TYR A 243 16.10 9.39 -12.80
N ALA A 244 15.67 8.59 -13.74
CA ALA A 244 15.66 8.90 -15.17
C ALA A 244 14.49 8.20 -15.87
N ASP A 245 14.15 8.63 -17.11
CA ASP A 245 13.03 8.05 -17.86
C ASP A 245 13.18 6.54 -18.09
N GLU A 246 14.42 6.06 -18.21
CA GLU A 246 14.73 4.64 -18.39
C GLU A 246 15.06 3.90 -17.09
N SER A 247 15.04 4.57 -15.93
CA SER A 247 15.28 3.92 -14.64
C SER A 247 14.04 3.22 -14.08
N ALA A 248 14.24 2.38 -13.09
CA ALA A 248 13.18 1.68 -12.37
C ALA A 248 13.04 2.26 -10.95
N TRP A 249 12.14 3.20 -10.81
CA TRP A 249 11.77 3.77 -9.51
C TRP A 249 11.24 2.70 -8.57
N ALA A 250 11.86 2.56 -7.38
CA ALA A 250 11.59 1.42 -6.49
C ALA A 250 10.13 1.34 -6.02
N ARG A 251 9.54 2.49 -5.65
CA ARG A 251 8.12 2.51 -5.24
C ARG A 251 7.18 2.23 -6.41
N GLY A 252 7.53 2.61 -7.63
CA GLY A 252 6.78 2.24 -8.83
C GLY A 252 6.78 0.73 -9.06
N GLN A 253 7.91 0.05 -8.84
CA GLN A 253 7.98 -1.41 -8.88
C GLN A 253 7.13 -2.05 -7.77
N ALA A 254 7.12 -1.46 -6.57
CA ALA A 254 6.27 -1.92 -5.47
C ALA A 254 4.78 -1.81 -5.81
N TRP A 255 4.35 -0.70 -6.39
CA TRP A 255 2.97 -0.50 -6.84
C TRP A 255 2.57 -1.49 -7.96
N ALA A 256 3.47 -1.74 -8.92
CA ALA A 256 3.25 -2.73 -9.96
C ALA A 256 3.05 -4.13 -9.38
N LEU A 257 3.95 -4.56 -8.50
CA LEU A 257 3.89 -5.87 -7.84
C LEU A 257 2.55 -6.04 -7.11
N TYR A 258 2.20 -5.07 -6.26
CA TYR A 258 0.99 -5.12 -5.44
C TYR A 258 -0.28 -5.03 -6.30
N GLY A 259 -0.35 -4.05 -7.19
CA GLY A 259 -1.54 -3.77 -7.99
C GLY A 259 -1.92 -4.92 -8.93
N PHE A 260 -0.92 -5.58 -9.56
CA PHE A 260 -1.20 -6.73 -10.43
C PHE A 260 -1.58 -7.99 -9.63
N ALA A 261 -0.98 -8.24 -8.45
CA ALA A 261 -1.41 -9.33 -7.57
C ALA A 261 -2.86 -9.11 -7.09
N THR A 262 -3.21 -7.87 -6.77
CA THR A 262 -4.57 -7.48 -6.40
C THR A 262 -5.54 -7.65 -7.57
N ALA A 263 -5.19 -7.17 -8.75
CA ALA A 263 -6.02 -7.33 -9.96
C ALA A 263 -6.30 -8.82 -10.27
N TYR A 264 -5.30 -9.70 -10.12
CA TYR A 264 -5.50 -11.14 -10.22
C TYR A 264 -6.51 -11.67 -9.19
N SER A 265 -6.37 -11.26 -7.93
CA SER A 265 -7.26 -11.71 -6.84
C SER A 265 -8.74 -11.37 -7.07
N TYR A 266 -9.01 -10.28 -7.78
CA TYR A 266 -10.38 -9.86 -8.12
C TYR A 266 -10.92 -10.46 -9.40
N THR A 267 -10.05 -10.75 -10.38
CA THR A 267 -10.45 -11.14 -11.74
C THR A 267 -10.22 -12.61 -12.06
N GLY A 268 -9.19 -13.23 -11.43
CA GLY A 268 -8.71 -14.55 -11.82
C GLY A 268 -8.02 -14.59 -13.20
N PHE A 269 -7.65 -13.44 -13.77
CA PHE A 269 -7.01 -13.38 -15.08
C PHE A 269 -5.51 -13.65 -14.97
N GLU A 270 -5.06 -14.79 -15.45
CA GLU A 270 -3.66 -15.27 -15.34
C GLU A 270 -2.62 -14.26 -15.81
N ARG A 271 -2.92 -13.47 -16.84
CA ARG A 271 -2.02 -12.42 -17.33
C ARG A 271 -1.58 -11.40 -16.23
N TYR A 272 -2.42 -11.17 -15.23
CA TYR A 272 -2.09 -10.28 -14.11
C TYR A 272 -1.19 -10.97 -13.09
N LEU A 273 -1.43 -12.25 -12.82
CA LEU A 273 -0.52 -13.04 -11.98
C LEU A 273 0.86 -13.15 -12.63
N GLU A 274 0.92 -13.54 -13.90
CA GLU A 274 2.17 -13.62 -14.65
C GLU A 274 2.95 -12.31 -14.64
N GLN A 275 2.26 -11.16 -14.76
CA GLN A 275 2.93 -9.86 -14.68
C GLN A 275 3.45 -9.55 -13.27
N SER A 276 2.67 -9.84 -12.23
CA SER A 276 3.12 -9.69 -10.85
C SER A 276 4.34 -10.56 -10.56
N GLU A 277 4.37 -11.81 -11.04
CA GLU A 277 5.51 -12.70 -10.89
C GLU A 277 6.77 -12.24 -11.65
N LYS A 278 6.62 -11.66 -12.85
CA LYS A 278 7.73 -11.04 -13.59
C LYS A 278 8.31 -9.84 -12.84
N VAL A 279 7.46 -8.97 -12.30
CA VAL A 279 7.89 -7.83 -11.46
C VAL A 279 8.55 -8.33 -10.18
N ALA A 280 7.99 -9.38 -9.55
CA ALA A 280 8.59 -10.02 -8.39
C ALA A 280 10.00 -10.53 -8.66
N ALA A 281 10.20 -11.21 -9.79
CA ALA A 281 11.52 -11.72 -10.22
C ALA A 281 12.52 -10.58 -10.45
N TYR A 282 12.09 -9.48 -11.10
CA TYR A 282 12.92 -8.29 -11.28
C TYR A 282 13.36 -7.70 -9.93
N ILE A 283 12.41 -7.48 -9.02
CA ILE A 283 12.70 -6.92 -7.68
C ILE A 283 13.69 -7.83 -6.94
N ILE A 284 13.39 -9.14 -6.82
CA ILE A 284 14.25 -10.10 -6.09
C ILE A 284 15.68 -10.10 -6.62
N GLY A 285 15.85 -10.01 -7.95
CA GLY A 285 17.16 -9.99 -8.60
C GLY A 285 17.97 -8.72 -8.38
N ARG A 286 17.35 -7.64 -7.90
CA ARG A 286 17.95 -6.31 -7.73
C ARG A 286 18.02 -5.82 -6.28
N LEU A 287 17.39 -6.55 -5.35
CA LEU A 287 17.42 -6.18 -3.92
C LEU A 287 18.84 -6.25 -3.35
N PRO A 288 19.21 -5.26 -2.50
CA PRO A 288 20.42 -5.34 -1.70
C PRO A 288 20.32 -6.44 -0.62
N GLU A 289 21.44 -6.71 0.05
CA GLU A 289 21.54 -7.81 1.00
C GLU A 289 20.53 -7.73 2.15
N ASP A 290 20.18 -6.55 2.62
CA ASP A 290 19.19 -6.35 3.68
C ASP A 290 17.71 -6.40 3.18
N GLY A 291 17.51 -6.43 1.87
CA GLY A 291 16.15 -6.49 1.27
C GLY A 291 15.40 -5.17 1.25
N VAL A 292 15.99 -4.06 1.71
CA VAL A 292 15.39 -2.72 1.59
C VAL A 292 15.94 -2.05 0.33
N PRO A 293 15.13 -1.71 -0.68
CA PRO A 293 15.64 -1.15 -1.94
C PRO A 293 16.19 0.25 -1.75
N TYR A 294 17.05 0.67 -2.67
CA TYR A 294 17.34 2.08 -2.88
C TYR A 294 16.10 2.76 -3.48
N TRP A 295 16.01 4.08 -3.39
CA TRP A 295 14.88 4.84 -3.88
C TRP A 295 14.59 4.65 -5.38
N ASP A 296 15.62 4.29 -6.15
CA ASP A 296 15.54 3.85 -7.53
C ASP A 296 16.57 2.73 -7.74
N PHE A 297 16.21 1.67 -8.47
CA PHE A 297 17.08 0.52 -8.71
C PHE A 297 18.28 0.85 -9.59
N ASP A 298 18.23 1.95 -10.33
CA ASP A 298 19.27 2.43 -11.24
C ASP A 298 19.88 3.76 -10.77
N ALA A 299 19.71 4.12 -9.50
CA ALA A 299 20.32 5.31 -8.92
C ALA A 299 21.85 5.27 -9.11
N PRO A 300 22.49 6.38 -9.56
CA PRO A 300 23.90 6.36 -9.98
C PRO A 300 24.86 6.14 -8.83
N ASP A 301 24.47 6.53 -7.61
CA ASP A 301 25.33 6.54 -6.43
C ASP A 301 25.16 5.29 -5.55
N ILE A 302 24.61 4.19 -6.06
CA ILE A 302 24.53 2.93 -5.32
C ILE A 302 25.96 2.41 -5.08
N PRO A 303 26.35 2.03 -3.84
CA PRO A 303 25.48 1.87 -2.64
C PRO A 303 25.34 3.12 -1.75
N ASP A 304 25.90 4.27 -2.12
CA ASP A 304 26.01 5.47 -1.28
C ASP A 304 24.84 6.45 -1.51
N THR A 305 23.63 5.92 -1.67
CA THR A 305 22.40 6.69 -1.87
C THR A 305 21.27 6.25 -0.92
N TYR A 306 20.15 6.98 -0.94
CA TYR A 306 19.04 6.78 -0.02
C TYR A 306 18.36 5.42 -0.21
N ARG A 307 18.02 4.79 0.92
CA ARG A 307 17.11 3.64 0.98
C ARG A 307 15.67 4.14 0.99
N ASP A 308 14.75 3.31 0.56
CA ASP A 308 13.31 3.63 0.65
C ASP A 308 12.56 2.55 1.44
N ALA A 309 12.41 2.79 2.75
CA ALA A 309 11.66 1.91 3.64
C ALA A 309 10.18 1.79 3.23
N SER A 310 9.61 2.84 2.61
CA SER A 310 8.22 2.79 2.12
C SER A 310 8.06 1.77 1.00
N SER A 311 8.97 1.74 0.04
CA SER A 311 8.96 0.72 -1.02
C SER A 311 9.13 -0.68 -0.45
N ALA A 312 10.01 -0.87 0.54
CA ALA A 312 10.18 -2.16 1.19
C ALA A 312 8.92 -2.63 1.92
N ALA A 313 8.21 -1.74 2.61
CA ALA A 313 6.97 -2.06 3.31
C ALA A 313 5.86 -2.50 2.34
N ILE A 314 5.68 -1.75 1.24
CA ILE A 314 4.73 -2.09 0.17
C ILE A 314 5.09 -3.44 -0.47
N MET A 315 6.37 -3.64 -0.81
CA MET A 315 6.86 -4.90 -1.39
C MET A 315 6.66 -6.07 -0.43
N ALA A 316 6.98 -5.92 0.87
CA ALA A 316 6.80 -6.98 1.86
C ALA A 316 5.33 -7.43 1.94
N SER A 317 4.40 -6.47 1.99
CA SER A 317 2.96 -6.77 1.98
C SER A 317 2.54 -7.46 0.67
N ALA A 318 3.00 -6.96 -0.48
CA ALA A 318 2.70 -7.54 -1.78
C ALA A 318 3.27 -8.95 -1.94
N PHE A 319 4.48 -9.23 -1.47
CA PHE A 319 5.09 -10.57 -1.49
C PHE A 319 4.35 -11.56 -0.60
N TYR A 320 3.88 -11.17 0.59
CA TYR A 320 3.01 -12.03 1.39
C TYR A 320 1.69 -12.32 0.67
N HIS A 321 1.12 -11.32 0.00
CA HIS A 321 -0.09 -11.52 -0.80
C HIS A 321 0.19 -12.50 -1.95
N LEU A 322 1.27 -12.31 -2.71
CA LEU A 322 1.64 -13.19 -3.81
C LEU A 322 1.92 -14.62 -3.33
N TYR A 323 2.57 -14.78 -2.16
CA TYR A 323 2.72 -16.08 -1.51
C TYR A 323 1.37 -16.73 -1.19
N SER A 324 0.41 -15.96 -0.67
CA SER A 324 -0.93 -16.49 -0.35
C SER A 324 -1.69 -16.98 -1.58
N ILE A 325 -1.41 -16.40 -2.76
CA ILE A 325 -2.00 -16.77 -4.05
C ILE A 325 -1.32 -18.02 -4.62
N THR A 326 0.02 -18.06 -4.62
CA THR A 326 0.81 -19.03 -5.40
C THR A 326 1.37 -20.17 -4.57
N GLY A 327 1.55 -19.99 -3.26
CA GLY A 327 2.27 -20.91 -2.38
C GLY A 327 3.79 -20.92 -2.61
N THR A 328 4.34 -20.05 -3.47
CA THR A 328 5.77 -20.01 -3.82
C THR A 328 6.58 -19.48 -2.64
N ILE A 329 7.34 -20.36 -2.00
CA ILE A 329 8.07 -20.09 -0.76
C ILE A 329 9.05 -18.93 -0.85
N GLN A 330 9.63 -18.68 -2.03
CA GLN A 330 10.56 -17.58 -2.27
C GLN A 330 9.91 -16.22 -1.97
N TYR A 331 8.64 -16.03 -2.30
CA TYR A 331 7.93 -14.77 -2.00
C TYR A 331 7.79 -14.55 -0.50
N ARG A 332 7.42 -15.60 0.26
CA ARG A 332 7.41 -15.53 1.72
C ARG A 332 8.78 -15.21 2.30
N GLN A 333 9.82 -15.90 1.84
CA GLN A 333 11.19 -15.66 2.33
C GLN A 333 11.67 -14.23 2.04
N THR A 334 11.32 -13.68 0.88
CA THR A 334 11.62 -12.29 0.52
C THR A 334 10.88 -11.31 1.44
N ALA A 335 9.58 -11.53 1.65
CA ALA A 335 8.79 -10.72 2.57
C ALA A 335 9.30 -10.80 4.02
N ASP A 336 9.62 -12.01 4.50
CA ASP A 336 10.18 -12.23 5.85
C ASP A 336 11.50 -11.47 6.03
N LYS A 337 12.36 -11.46 5.02
CA LYS A 337 13.64 -10.73 5.02
C LYS A 337 13.42 -9.23 5.09
N MET A 338 12.57 -8.68 4.21
CA MET A 338 12.21 -7.26 4.20
C MET A 338 11.63 -6.82 5.55
N LEU A 339 10.64 -7.57 6.04
CA LEU A 339 9.97 -7.26 7.30
C LEU A 339 10.94 -7.34 8.50
N SER A 340 11.88 -8.30 8.49
CA SER A 340 12.92 -8.41 9.52
C SER A 340 13.85 -7.19 9.50
N SER A 341 14.26 -6.72 8.33
CA SER A 341 15.10 -5.52 8.19
C SER A 341 14.34 -4.27 8.63
N LEU A 342 13.10 -4.08 8.18
CA LEU A 342 12.24 -2.97 8.59
C LEU A 342 11.98 -2.96 10.10
N SER A 343 11.97 -4.12 10.75
CA SER A 343 11.81 -4.27 12.20
C SER A 343 13.10 -4.02 13.01
N SER A 344 14.24 -3.85 12.33
CA SER A 344 15.52 -3.60 12.99
C SER A 344 15.69 -2.12 13.37
N PRO A 345 16.62 -1.80 14.28
CA PRO A 345 16.94 -0.40 14.63
C PRO A 345 17.46 0.44 13.46
N ALA A 346 17.84 -0.20 12.34
CA ALA A 346 18.26 0.52 11.13
C ALA A 346 17.09 1.24 10.44
N TYR A 347 15.86 0.73 10.59
CA TYR A 347 14.69 1.27 9.91
C TYR A 347 13.50 1.53 10.83
N ARG A 348 13.41 0.87 11.96
CA ARG A 348 12.35 1.09 12.94
C ARG A 348 12.82 2.05 14.02
N ALA A 349 12.04 3.10 14.25
CA ALA A 349 12.31 4.09 15.26
C ALA A 349 12.26 3.52 16.68
N GLU A 350 13.10 4.05 17.56
CA GLU A 350 13.00 3.82 19.01
C GLU A 350 11.67 4.37 19.53
N PRO A 351 11.02 3.66 20.49
CA PRO A 351 9.75 4.11 21.06
C PRO A 351 9.81 5.55 21.58
N GLY A 352 8.84 6.37 21.17
CA GLY A 352 8.73 7.78 21.58
C GLY A 352 9.62 8.76 20.78
N THR A 353 10.24 8.30 19.71
CA THR A 353 11.04 9.14 18.80
C THR A 353 10.37 9.30 17.42
N ASN A 354 11.07 9.93 16.46
CA ASN A 354 10.64 10.02 15.05
C ASN A 354 9.25 10.66 14.84
N GLY A 355 8.83 11.58 15.76
CA GLY A 355 7.52 12.21 15.69
C GLY A 355 6.32 11.28 15.86
N GLY A 356 6.56 10.03 16.32
CA GLY A 356 5.52 9.02 16.47
C GLY A 356 5.31 8.13 15.24
N PHE A 357 6.09 8.29 14.17
CA PHE A 357 6.10 7.38 13.04
C PHE A 357 6.94 6.13 13.34
N ILE A 358 6.51 4.97 12.80
CA ILE A 358 7.13 3.66 13.05
C ILE A 358 8.43 3.51 12.27
N LEU A 359 8.40 3.76 10.97
CA LEU A 359 9.53 3.56 10.07
C LEU A 359 10.28 4.87 9.83
N MET A 360 11.59 4.76 9.62
CA MET A 360 12.50 5.81 9.19
C MET A 360 12.94 5.56 7.74
N HIS A 361 13.68 6.51 7.16
CA HIS A 361 14.44 6.32 5.92
C HIS A 361 13.60 6.00 4.69
N SER A 362 12.53 6.75 4.47
CA SER A 362 11.73 6.71 3.23
C SER A 362 12.05 7.89 2.31
N VAL A 363 11.75 7.74 1.03
CA VAL A 363 11.92 8.80 0.02
C VAL A 363 10.61 9.06 -0.70
N GLY A 364 10.04 10.25 -0.51
CA GLY A 364 8.83 10.70 -1.22
C GLY A 364 9.12 10.93 -2.70
N SER A 365 9.91 11.94 -3.02
CA SER A 365 10.35 12.22 -4.39
C SER A 365 11.69 12.96 -4.40
N LEU A 366 12.77 12.26 -4.75
CA LEU A 366 14.09 12.85 -4.82
C LEU A 366 14.20 13.94 -5.92
N PRO A 367 13.67 13.75 -7.15
CA PRO A 367 13.72 14.77 -8.17
C PRO A 367 13.01 16.09 -7.81
N HIS A 368 11.99 16.02 -6.97
CA HIS A 368 11.28 17.21 -6.48
C HIS A 368 11.81 17.77 -5.17
N GLY A 369 12.88 17.17 -4.59
CA GLY A 369 13.41 17.58 -3.29
C GLY A 369 12.40 17.40 -2.12
N SER A 370 11.44 16.50 -2.27
CA SER A 370 10.33 16.32 -1.34
C SER A 370 10.47 15.04 -0.53
N ASN A 371 10.42 15.17 0.80
CA ASN A 371 10.39 14.06 1.74
C ASN A 371 11.52 13.04 1.51
N ILE A 372 12.77 13.49 1.67
CA ILE A 372 13.97 12.69 1.46
C ILE A 372 14.50 12.26 2.82
N ASP A 373 14.70 10.94 2.99
CA ASP A 373 15.22 10.31 4.20
C ASP A 373 14.42 10.66 5.47
N VAL A 374 13.10 10.54 5.36
CA VAL A 374 12.13 10.87 6.42
C VAL A 374 11.12 9.75 6.62
N PRO A 375 10.38 9.70 7.75
CA PRO A 375 9.22 8.82 7.89
C PRO A 375 8.09 9.25 6.95
N LEU A 376 7.27 8.28 6.53
CA LEU A 376 6.09 8.53 5.70
C LEU A 376 4.92 7.70 6.20
N ASN A 377 3.74 8.31 6.31
CA ASN A 377 2.56 7.63 6.88
C ASN A 377 2.13 6.38 6.10
N TYR A 378 2.33 6.35 4.78
CA TYR A 378 2.05 5.16 3.99
C TYR A 378 3.09 4.04 4.17
N ALA A 379 4.33 4.37 4.58
CA ALA A 379 5.30 3.36 4.98
C ALA A 379 4.81 2.58 6.21
N ASP A 380 4.31 3.29 7.21
CA ASP A 380 3.75 2.70 8.42
C ASP A 380 2.49 1.87 8.13
N TYR A 381 1.61 2.37 7.24
CA TYR A 381 0.42 1.65 6.80
C TYR A 381 0.76 0.29 6.21
N TYR A 382 1.62 0.25 5.19
CA TYR A 382 2.00 -1.01 4.53
C TYR A 382 2.87 -1.92 5.41
N PHE A 383 3.63 -1.35 6.35
CA PHE A 383 4.34 -2.13 7.35
C PHE A 383 3.38 -2.89 8.26
N LEU A 384 2.34 -2.23 8.80
CA LEU A 384 1.32 -2.91 9.61
C LEU A 384 0.51 -3.91 8.79
N GLU A 385 0.21 -3.60 7.53
CA GLU A 385 -0.43 -4.57 6.65
C GLU A 385 0.43 -5.82 6.44
N ALA A 386 1.74 -5.66 6.26
CA ALA A 386 2.66 -6.78 6.14
C ALA A 386 2.70 -7.63 7.43
N LEU A 387 2.66 -7.00 8.62
CA LEU A 387 2.53 -7.72 9.90
C LEU A 387 1.22 -8.51 9.98
N ILE A 388 0.09 -7.93 9.56
CA ILE A 388 -1.21 -8.60 9.51
C ILE A 388 -1.17 -9.80 8.55
N ARG A 389 -0.62 -9.62 7.36
CA ARG A 389 -0.51 -10.69 6.37
C ARG A 389 0.37 -11.83 6.91
N ARG A 390 1.52 -11.50 7.51
CA ARG A 390 2.40 -12.48 8.16
C ARG A 390 1.70 -13.25 9.29
N SER A 391 0.98 -12.55 10.17
CA SER A 391 0.29 -13.18 11.30
C SER A 391 -0.78 -14.21 10.88
N LYS A 392 -1.33 -14.07 9.67
CA LYS A 392 -2.32 -14.96 9.07
C LYS A 392 -1.70 -16.17 8.34
N LEU A 393 -0.38 -16.20 8.14
CA LEU A 393 0.30 -17.33 7.53
C LEU A 393 0.46 -18.45 8.56
N LYS A 394 -0.03 -19.61 8.22
CA LYS A 394 0.07 -20.84 9.05
C LYS A 394 1.36 -21.59 8.76
#